data_2572ed66f440fe6c82d181738ca5761d
#
_entry.id   2572ed66f440fe6c82d181738ca5761d
#
_cell.length_a   1.000
_cell.length_b   1.000
_cell.length_c   1.000
_cell.angle_alpha   90.00
_cell.angle_beta   90.00
_cell.angle_gamma   90.00
#
_symmetry.space_group_name_H-M   'P 1'
#
loop_
_entity.id
_entity.type
_entity.pdbx_description
1 polymer ?
#
loop_
_entity_poly.entity_id
_entity_poly.type
_entity_poly.pdbx_seq_one_letter_code
_entity_poly.pdbx_strand_id
1 'polypeptide(L)'
;MNSKILLFVSVMLFLTVQKTHSCTNILVTKGASVDSATYLVYLNDGEWLYNLNQTPAKNHSKGDSLVYTSMTGIKSRVHQVSHTYAIIGFQMNEHQLAIGETTFLGREELWDKNKPLKYWELMELALLRAKTAREAIEVITSLVEQYGYGSEGESFSIADPNEA
;
A
#
# COMPACT_ATOMS: atom_id res chain seq x y z
N MET A 1 39.44 -32.46 -4.16
CA MET A 1 37.98 -32.20 -4.34
C MET A 1 37.67 -32.45 -5.81
N ASN A 2 36.78 -33.35 -6.13
CA ASN A 2 36.53 -33.84 -7.49
C ASN A 2 35.94 -32.67 -8.34
N SER A 3 36.48 -32.38 -9.52
CA SER A 3 36.04 -31.25 -10.39
C SER A 3 34.54 -31.32 -10.76
N LYS A 4 33.98 -32.53 -10.81
CA LYS A 4 32.55 -32.79 -11.01
C LYS A 4 31.69 -32.33 -9.84
N ILE A 5 32.18 -32.44 -8.61
CA ILE A 5 31.49 -31.95 -7.40
C ILE A 5 31.52 -30.43 -7.36
N LEU A 6 32.65 -29.82 -7.74
CA LEU A 6 32.77 -28.35 -7.80
C LEU A 6 31.83 -27.77 -8.84
N LEU A 7 31.71 -28.39 -10.02
CA LEU A 7 30.78 -27.96 -11.07
C LEU A 7 29.30 -28.09 -10.60
N PHE A 8 28.96 -29.20 -9.94
CA PHE A 8 27.60 -29.42 -9.44
C PHE A 8 27.20 -28.43 -8.33
N VAL A 9 28.12 -28.12 -7.42
CA VAL A 9 27.91 -27.08 -6.37
C VAL A 9 27.80 -25.70 -6.99
N SER A 10 28.61 -25.37 -8.00
CA SER A 10 28.53 -24.09 -8.70
C SER A 10 27.22 -23.92 -9.45
N VAL A 11 26.73 -24.97 -10.14
CA VAL A 11 25.42 -24.94 -10.84
C VAL A 11 24.26 -24.84 -9.84
N MET A 12 24.31 -25.52 -8.68
CA MET A 12 23.31 -25.39 -7.64
C MET A 12 23.28 -23.98 -7.01
N LEU A 13 24.44 -23.34 -6.85
CA LEU A 13 24.49 -21.96 -6.34
C LEU A 13 23.85 -20.95 -7.31
N PHE A 14 23.97 -21.17 -8.63
CA PHE A 14 23.34 -20.34 -9.64
C PHE A 14 21.81 -20.52 -9.74
N LEU A 15 21.28 -21.68 -9.34
CA LEU A 15 19.86 -21.97 -9.39
C LEU A 15 19.05 -21.39 -8.20
N THR A 16 19.73 -20.86 -7.19
CA THR A 16 19.07 -20.29 -6.00
C THR A 16 18.98 -18.77 -5.99
N VAL A 17 19.34 -18.07 -7.07
CA VAL A 17 19.10 -16.64 -7.18
C VAL A 17 17.60 -16.42 -7.39
N GLN A 18 16.87 -16.39 -6.31
CA GLN A 18 15.50 -15.92 -6.33
C GLN A 18 15.52 -14.40 -6.59
N LYS A 19 14.81 -13.97 -7.61
CA LYS A 19 14.53 -12.55 -7.80
C LYS A 19 13.66 -12.09 -6.65
N THR A 20 14.22 -11.37 -5.70
CA THR A 20 13.44 -10.67 -4.70
C THR A 20 12.91 -9.40 -5.35
N HIS A 21 11.62 -9.29 -5.51
CA HIS A 21 10.94 -8.05 -5.85
C HIS A 21 10.72 -7.30 -4.54
N SER A 22 11.15 -6.05 -4.47
CA SER A 22 11.00 -5.21 -3.29
C SER A 22 10.70 -3.79 -3.73
N CYS A 23 9.57 -3.26 -3.28
CA CYS A 23 9.25 -1.86 -3.50
C CYS A 23 10.23 -0.96 -2.73
N THR A 24 10.46 0.26 -3.22
CA THR A 24 11.32 1.23 -2.58
C THR A 24 10.60 2.57 -2.46
N ASN A 25 10.60 3.14 -1.26
CA ASN A 25 10.09 4.47 -1.01
C ASN A 25 11.20 5.42 -0.60
N ILE A 26 11.15 6.66 -1.10
CA ILE A 26 11.99 7.76 -0.64
C ILE A 26 11.10 8.89 -0.18
N LEU A 27 11.26 9.31 1.07
CA LEU A 27 10.59 10.45 1.65
C LEU A 27 11.60 11.59 1.84
N VAL A 28 11.25 12.79 1.35
CA VAL A 28 11.98 14.01 1.63
C VAL A 28 11.02 14.96 2.31
N THR A 29 11.30 15.29 3.56
CA THR A 29 10.47 16.21 4.33
C THR A 29 10.70 17.67 3.90
N LYS A 30 9.73 18.52 4.18
CA LYS A 30 9.74 19.95 3.92
C LYS A 30 11.01 20.65 4.43
N GLY A 31 11.54 20.23 5.58
CA GLY A 31 12.75 20.82 6.17
C GLY A 31 14.05 20.34 5.50
N ALA A 32 14.02 19.27 4.70
CA ALA A 32 15.18 18.72 4.01
C ALA A 32 15.24 19.09 2.53
N SER A 33 14.15 19.65 1.97
CA SER A 33 14.07 20.06 0.56
C SER A 33 14.48 21.53 0.37
N VAL A 34 15.04 21.86 -0.79
CA VAL A 34 15.49 23.22 -1.10
C VAL A 34 14.35 24.18 -1.40
N ASP A 35 13.19 23.67 -1.78
CA ASP A 35 11.98 24.43 -2.14
C ASP A 35 10.88 24.34 -1.09
N SER A 36 11.19 23.76 0.07
CA SER A 36 10.24 23.53 1.16
C SER A 36 9.02 22.69 0.77
N ALA A 37 9.15 21.83 -0.23
CA ALA A 37 8.13 20.84 -0.59
C ALA A 37 8.39 19.50 0.10
N THR A 38 7.35 18.71 0.27
CA THR A 38 7.46 17.30 0.68
C THR A 38 7.44 16.42 -0.57
N TYR A 39 8.37 15.46 -0.66
CA TYR A 39 8.43 14.52 -1.77
C TYR A 39 8.25 13.10 -1.27
N LEU A 40 7.43 12.34 -1.99
CA LEU A 40 7.31 10.90 -1.86
C LEU A 40 7.58 10.28 -3.23
N VAL A 41 8.64 9.48 -3.31
CA VAL A 41 8.94 8.65 -4.48
C VAL A 41 8.63 7.21 -4.13
N TYR A 42 7.83 6.57 -4.97
CA TYR A 42 7.46 5.17 -4.83
C TYR A 42 7.86 4.40 -6.08
N LEU A 43 8.75 3.44 -5.92
CA LEU A 43 9.21 2.52 -6.94
C LEU A 43 8.58 1.16 -6.66
N ASN A 44 7.72 0.72 -7.56
CA ASN A 44 7.09 -0.59 -7.48
C ASN A 44 7.85 -1.56 -8.40
N ASP A 45 8.36 -2.64 -7.83
CA ASP A 45 9.04 -3.70 -8.55
C ASP A 45 8.04 -4.73 -9.06
N GLY A 46 7.62 -4.59 -10.31
CA GLY A 46 6.69 -5.52 -10.94
C GLY A 46 6.37 -5.13 -12.38
N GLU A 47 5.70 -6.03 -13.10
CA GLU A 47 5.19 -5.77 -14.45
C GLU A 47 3.78 -5.19 -14.37
N TRP A 48 3.68 -3.91 -14.03
CA TRP A 48 2.42 -3.20 -13.94
C TRP A 48 2.31 -2.16 -15.05
N LEU A 49 1.24 -2.20 -15.80
CA LEU A 49 0.87 -1.12 -16.72
C LEU A 49 -0.01 -0.13 -15.97
N TYR A 50 0.58 1.00 -15.58
CA TYR A 50 -0.18 2.07 -14.95
C TYR A 50 -0.88 2.93 -15.99
N ASN A 51 -2.20 2.98 -15.89
CA ASN A 51 -2.95 4.06 -16.50
C ASN A 51 -3.13 5.17 -15.47
N LEU A 52 -2.92 6.41 -15.87
CA LEU A 52 -3.21 7.56 -15.02
C LEU A 52 -4.74 7.74 -14.95
N ASN A 53 -5.38 6.89 -14.18
CA ASN A 53 -6.82 6.96 -13.96
C ASN A 53 -7.15 8.05 -12.94
N GLN A 54 -8.31 8.66 -13.10
CA GLN A 54 -8.85 9.59 -12.13
C GLN A 54 -10.13 9.00 -11.54
N THR A 55 -10.17 8.88 -10.21
CA THR A 55 -11.38 8.59 -9.46
C THR A 55 -11.97 9.90 -8.96
N PRO A 56 -13.14 10.33 -9.42
CA PRO A 56 -13.71 11.61 -9.00
C PRO A 56 -14.20 11.57 -7.55
N ALA A 57 -14.18 12.73 -6.91
CA ALA A 57 -14.84 12.91 -5.62
C ALA A 57 -16.34 12.62 -5.71
N LYS A 58 -16.92 12.04 -4.64
CA LYS A 58 -18.32 11.59 -4.66
C LYS A 58 -18.98 11.74 -3.30
N ASN A 59 -20.25 12.14 -3.31
CA ASN A 59 -21.12 12.05 -2.14
C ASN A 59 -21.84 10.70 -2.10
N HIS A 60 -22.00 10.16 -0.91
CA HIS A 60 -22.59 8.86 -0.66
C HIS A 60 -23.79 8.99 0.27
N SER A 61 -24.76 8.08 0.12
CA SER A 61 -25.92 8.02 0.98
C SER A 61 -25.57 7.41 2.33
N LYS A 62 -26.34 7.80 3.35
CA LYS A 62 -26.20 7.19 4.69
C LYS A 62 -26.48 5.68 4.60
N GLY A 63 -25.55 4.88 5.08
CA GLY A 63 -25.65 3.42 5.07
C GLY A 63 -25.03 2.75 3.85
N ASP A 64 -24.50 3.51 2.90
CA ASP A 64 -23.71 2.94 1.80
C ASP A 64 -22.54 2.12 2.35
N SER A 65 -22.15 1.10 1.61
CA SER A 65 -21.03 0.23 1.96
C SER A 65 -20.31 -0.28 0.71
N LEU A 66 -19.03 -0.51 0.86
CA LEU A 66 -18.19 -1.21 -0.11
C LEU A 66 -18.12 -2.69 0.26
N VAL A 67 -18.00 -3.56 -0.75
CA VAL A 67 -17.84 -5.00 -0.52
C VAL A 67 -16.44 -5.40 -0.93
N TYR A 68 -15.67 -5.85 0.04
CA TYR A 68 -14.33 -6.40 -0.19
C TYR A 68 -14.34 -7.92 -0.02
N THR A 69 -13.48 -8.59 -0.77
CA THR A 69 -13.37 -10.05 -0.75
C THR A 69 -11.99 -10.42 -0.24
N SER A 70 -11.92 -11.23 0.81
CA SER A 70 -10.69 -11.76 1.37
C SER A 70 -9.97 -12.69 0.37
N MET A 71 -8.73 -13.06 0.66
CA MET A 71 -7.98 -14.02 -0.15
C MET A 71 -8.63 -15.41 -0.19
N THR A 72 -9.42 -15.75 0.81
CA THR A 72 -10.18 -17.02 0.90
C THR A 72 -11.60 -16.92 0.34
N GLY A 73 -11.98 -15.78 -0.24
CA GLY A 73 -13.29 -15.59 -0.87
C GLY A 73 -14.41 -15.10 0.06
N ILE A 74 -14.10 -14.80 1.33
CA ILE A 74 -15.10 -14.25 2.29
C ILE A 74 -15.39 -12.80 1.92
N LYS A 75 -16.67 -12.47 1.74
CA LYS A 75 -17.13 -11.11 1.46
C LYS A 75 -17.46 -10.37 2.76
N SER A 76 -16.94 -9.17 2.89
CA SER A 76 -17.19 -8.29 4.04
C SER A 76 -17.65 -6.91 3.58
N ARG A 77 -18.53 -6.29 4.33
CA ARG A 77 -18.99 -4.92 4.07
C ARG A 77 -18.20 -3.93 4.91
N VAL A 78 -17.60 -2.96 4.24
CA VAL A 78 -16.93 -1.81 4.86
C VAL A 78 -17.81 -0.59 4.68
N HIS A 79 -18.16 0.08 5.78
CA HIS A 79 -19.01 1.27 5.73
C HIS A 79 -18.38 2.38 4.89
N GLN A 80 -19.21 3.03 4.06
CA GLN A 80 -18.78 4.19 3.29
C GLN A 80 -19.00 5.47 4.08
N VAL A 81 -18.06 6.41 3.92
CA VAL A 81 -18.20 7.77 4.45
C VAL A 81 -19.14 8.59 3.59
N SER A 82 -19.66 9.72 4.11
CA SER A 82 -20.61 10.58 3.38
C SER A 82 -20.02 11.28 2.17
N HIS A 83 -18.69 11.45 2.13
CA HIS A 83 -17.97 12.07 1.03
C HIS A 83 -16.61 11.40 0.84
N THR A 84 -16.23 11.14 -0.41
CA THR A 84 -14.89 10.66 -0.77
C THR A 84 -14.20 11.66 -1.67
N TYR A 85 -12.87 11.82 -1.50
CA TYR A 85 -12.04 12.73 -2.27
C TYR A 85 -11.65 12.15 -3.62
N ALA A 86 -11.31 13.02 -4.56
CA ALA A 86 -10.79 12.60 -5.85
C ALA A 86 -9.36 12.04 -5.70
N ILE A 87 -9.08 10.96 -6.44
CA ILE A 87 -7.74 10.34 -6.52
C ILE A 87 -7.23 10.44 -7.95
N ILE A 88 -5.93 10.74 -8.10
CA ILE A 88 -5.21 10.68 -9.36
C ILE A 88 -4.23 9.51 -9.31
N GLY A 89 -4.29 8.62 -10.30
CA GLY A 89 -3.63 7.34 -10.23
C GLY A 89 -4.24 6.51 -9.10
N PHE A 90 -3.39 5.96 -8.23
CA PHE A 90 -3.81 5.31 -6.98
C PHE A 90 -2.94 5.72 -5.78
N GLN A 91 -2.19 6.80 -5.92
CA GLN A 91 -1.14 7.20 -4.97
C GLN A 91 -1.33 8.60 -4.39
N MET A 92 -2.19 9.45 -4.98
CA MET A 92 -2.36 10.82 -4.54
C MET A 92 -3.83 11.25 -4.65
N ASN A 93 -4.31 12.02 -3.67
CA ASN A 93 -5.62 12.63 -3.72
C ASN A 93 -5.59 14.14 -3.99
N GLU A 94 -6.76 14.75 -4.14
CA GLU A 94 -6.92 16.19 -4.44
C GLU A 94 -6.38 17.13 -3.36
N HIS A 95 -6.10 16.62 -2.14
CA HIS A 95 -5.48 17.38 -1.05
C HIS A 95 -3.96 17.24 -1.04
N GLN A 96 -3.36 16.62 -2.09
CA GLN A 96 -1.93 16.34 -2.17
C GLN A 96 -1.46 15.35 -1.08
N LEU A 97 -2.35 14.60 -0.47
CA LEU A 97 -2.01 13.45 0.34
C LEU A 97 -1.52 12.34 -0.60
N ALA A 98 -0.32 11.84 -0.35
CA ALA A 98 0.31 10.78 -1.12
C ALA A 98 0.67 9.60 -0.22
N ILE A 99 0.48 8.38 -0.73
CA ILE A 99 0.81 7.14 -0.02
C ILE A 99 1.59 6.22 -0.96
N GLY A 100 2.75 5.76 -0.51
CA GLY A 100 3.49 4.65 -1.09
C GLY A 100 3.57 3.49 -0.09
N GLU A 101 3.89 2.30 -0.56
CA GLU A 101 3.99 1.13 0.29
C GLU A 101 5.29 0.36 0.05
N THR A 102 5.64 -0.50 1.00
CA THR A 102 6.72 -1.47 0.88
C THR A 102 6.33 -2.73 1.62
N THR A 103 6.09 -3.79 0.86
CA THR A 103 5.77 -5.09 1.43
C THR A 103 7.02 -5.73 2.03
N PHE A 104 6.89 -6.22 3.24
CA PHE A 104 7.87 -7.12 3.86
C PHE A 104 7.12 -8.37 4.36
N LEU A 105 7.79 -9.52 4.40
CA LEU A 105 7.11 -10.77 4.75
C LEU A 105 6.51 -10.73 6.16
N GLY A 106 7.22 -10.13 7.11
CA GLY A 106 6.76 -10.05 8.49
C GLY A 106 6.66 -11.45 9.13
N ARG A 107 5.76 -11.55 10.09
CA ARG A 107 5.48 -12.80 10.81
C ARG A 107 4.29 -13.49 10.17
N GLU A 108 4.53 -14.61 9.46
CA GLU A 108 3.49 -15.36 8.73
C GLU A 108 2.33 -15.82 9.61
N GLU A 109 2.59 -16.09 10.89
CA GLU A 109 1.56 -16.47 11.86
C GLU A 109 0.54 -15.37 12.15
N LEU A 110 0.83 -14.12 11.75
CA LEU A 110 -0.09 -12.98 11.89
C LEU A 110 -0.94 -12.74 10.63
N TRP A 111 -0.70 -13.47 9.55
CA TRP A 111 -1.46 -13.33 8.30
C TRP A 111 -2.83 -13.97 8.42
N ASP A 112 -3.85 -13.18 8.48
CA ASP A 112 -5.24 -13.68 8.47
C ASP A 112 -5.88 -13.50 7.09
N LYS A 113 -5.64 -14.46 6.21
CA LYS A 113 -6.17 -14.47 4.83
C LYS A 113 -7.71 -14.40 4.74
N ASN A 114 -8.43 -14.53 5.86
CA ASN A 114 -9.87 -14.39 5.92
C ASN A 114 -10.32 -12.93 6.06
N LYS A 115 -9.41 -12.02 6.41
CA LYS A 115 -9.72 -10.59 6.55
C LYS A 115 -9.87 -9.92 5.19
N PRO A 116 -10.79 -8.94 5.07
CA PRO A 116 -11.16 -8.37 3.77
C PRO A 116 -10.15 -7.35 3.23
N LEU A 117 -9.44 -6.63 4.09
CA LEU A 117 -8.61 -5.50 3.69
C LEU A 117 -7.14 -5.91 3.55
N LYS A 118 -6.58 -5.67 2.39
CA LYS A 118 -5.16 -5.79 2.08
C LYS A 118 -4.55 -4.39 1.99
N TYR A 119 -3.25 -4.28 1.79
CA TYR A 119 -2.56 -2.99 1.78
C TYR A 119 -3.12 -2.02 0.72
N TRP A 120 -3.41 -2.49 -0.49
CA TRP A 120 -3.93 -1.62 -1.56
C TRP A 120 -5.33 -1.08 -1.28
N GLU A 121 -6.23 -1.87 -0.66
CA GLU A 121 -7.53 -1.36 -0.23
C GLU A 121 -7.39 -0.35 0.92
N LEU A 122 -6.44 -0.54 1.83
CA LEU A 122 -6.15 0.43 2.89
C LEU A 122 -5.61 1.75 2.35
N MET A 123 -4.69 1.70 1.36
CA MET A 123 -4.19 2.90 0.68
C MET A 123 -5.32 3.66 -0.02
N GLU A 124 -6.12 2.96 -0.83
CA GLU A 124 -7.25 3.56 -1.54
C GLU A 124 -8.25 4.20 -0.57
N LEU A 125 -8.65 3.47 0.47
CA LEU A 125 -9.59 3.97 1.46
C LEU A 125 -9.05 5.18 2.24
N ALA A 126 -7.74 5.20 2.54
CA ALA A 126 -7.11 6.35 3.18
C ALA A 126 -7.10 7.57 2.24
N LEU A 127 -6.71 7.40 0.97
CA LEU A 127 -6.74 8.49 -0.02
C LEU A 127 -8.15 9.02 -0.26
N LEU A 128 -9.16 8.16 -0.27
CA LEU A 128 -10.56 8.56 -0.43
C LEU A 128 -11.12 9.32 0.77
N ARG A 129 -10.54 9.19 1.98
CA ARG A 129 -11.17 9.60 3.25
C ARG A 129 -10.37 10.60 4.06
N ALA A 130 -9.08 10.76 3.78
CA ALA A 130 -8.17 11.61 4.53
C ALA A 130 -7.67 12.79 3.70
N LYS A 131 -7.38 13.92 4.36
CA LYS A 131 -6.78 15.12 3.75
C LYS A 131 -5.30 15.27 4.10
N THR A 132 -4.90 14.74 5.25
CA THR A 132 -3.55 14.89 5.80
C THR A 132 -2.92 13.53 6.07
N ALA A 133 -1.61 13.51 6.23
CA ALA A 133 -0.87 12.30 6.57
C ALA A 133 -1.35 11.69 7.89
N ARG A 134 -1.66 12.50 8.91
CA ARG A 134 -2.17 12.03 10.21
C ARG A 134 -3.56 11.43 10.09
N GLU A 135 -4.47 12.10 9.37
CA GLU A 135 -5.81 11.54 9.10
C GLU A 135 -5.72 10.20 8.36
N ALA A 136 -4.77 10.05 7.42
CA ALA A 136 -4.56 8.79 6.72
C ALA A 136 -4.14 7.66 7.68
N ILE A 137 -3.23 7.93 8.62
CA ILE A 137 -2.85 6.97 9.66
C ILE A 137 -4.06 6.56 10.49
N GLU A 138 -4.88 7.52 10.92
CA GLU A 138 -6.10 7.24 11.70
C GLU A 138 -7.11 6.41 10.91
N VAL A 139 -7.30 6.70 9.61
CA VAL A 139 -8.18 5.90 8.73
C VAL A 139 -7.66 4.48 8.60
N ILE A 140 -6.37 4.28 8.29
CA ILE A 140 -5.76 2.96 8.12
C ILE A 140 -5.89 2.14 9.42
N THR A 141 -5.48 2.71 10.55
CA THR A 141 -5.49 2.00 11.83
C THR A 141 -6.91 1.65 12.29
N SER A 142 -7.86 2.57 12.14
CA SER A 142 -9.27 2.32 12.46
C SER A 142 -9.90 1.24 11.58
N LEU A 143 -9.56 1.21 10.29
CA LEU A 143 -10.03 0.18 9.36
C LEU A 143 -9.45 -1.20 9.71
N VAL A 144 -8.17 -1.26 10.07
CA VAL A 144 -7.52 -2.50 10.52
C VAL A 144 -8.13 -2.98 11.84
N GLU A 145 -8.37 -2.09 12.79
CA GLU A 145 -9.02 -2.43 14.06
C GLU A 145 -10.43 -2.98 13.84
N GLN A 146 -11.22 -2.35 12.98
CA GLN A 146 -12.62 -2.70 12.79
C GLN A 146 -12.81 -3.94 11.90
N TYR A 147 -12.03 -4.09 10.83
CA TYR A 147 -12.26 -5.12 9.80
C TYR A 147 -11.15 -6.16 9.73
N GLY A 148 -9.98 -5.86 10.29
CA GLY A 148 -8.79 -6.69 10.23
C GLY A 148 -8.00 -6.50 8.93
N TYR A 149 -6.78 -7.03 8.93
CA TYR A 149 -5.82 -6.96 7.83
C TYR A 149 -5.52 -8.37 7.31
N GLY A 150 -5.57 -8.56 6.00
CA GLY A 150 -5.56 -9.87 5.34
C GLY A 150 -4.42 -10.09 4.35
N SER A 151 -3.28 -9.42 4.53
CA SER A 151 -2.12 -9.54 3.65
C SER A 151 -0.83 -9.71 4.46
N GLU A 152 0.31 -9.74 3.76
CA GLU A 152 1.66 -9.75 4.33
C GLU A 152 1.93 -8.50 5.17
N GLY A 153 3.08 -8.49 5.88
CA GLY A 153 3.53 -7.30 6.57
C GLY A 153 3.75 -6.14 5.59
N GLU A 154 3.28 -4.95 5.98
CA GLU A 154 3.28 -3.78 5.13
C GLU A 154 3.77 -2.55 5.84
N SER A 155 4.52 -1.70 5.13
CA SER A 155 4.96 -0.40 5.60
C SER A 155 4.40 0.68 4.67
N PHE A 156 3.71 1.67 5.23
CA PHE A 156 3.18 2.79 4.46
C PHE A 156 4.06 4.03 4.65
N SER A 157 4.47 4.61 3.53
CA SER A 157 5.09 5.94 3.48
C SER A 157 3.99 6.94 3.13
N ILE A 158 3.69 7.83 4.04
CA ILE A 158 2.56 8.75 3.93
C ILE A 158 3.08 10.18 4.00
N ALA A 159 2.68 11.02 3.05
CA ALA A 159 3.11 12.40 2.97
C ALA A 159 1.96 13.34 2.57
N ASP A 160 1.96 14.53 3.11
CA ASP A 160 1.14 15.66 2.68
C ASP A 160 2.01 16.91 2.48
N PRO A 161 1.47 18.07 2.07
CA PRO A 161 2.28 19.28 1.89
C PRO A 161 3.04 19.77 3.12
N ASN A 162 2.73 19.29 4.31
CA ASN A 162 3.27 19.78 5.56
C ASN A 162 4.20 18.79 6.28
N GLU A 163 3.91 17.50 6.17
CA GLU A 163 4.62 16.44 6.91
C GLU A 163 4.69 15.11 6.16
N ALA A 164 5.62 14.25 6.61
CA ALA A 164 5.78 12.88 6.14
C ALA A 164 6.25 11.99 7.29
#